data_b46c80ccc458636d3396be7b78425da2
#
_entry.id   b46c80ccc458636d3396be7b78425da2
#
_cell.length_a   1.000
_cell.length_b   1.000
_cell.length_c   1.000
_cell.angle_alpha   90.00
_cell.angle_beta   90.00
_cell.angle_gamma   90.00
#
_symmetry.space_group_name_H-M   'P 1'
#
loop_
_entity.id
_entity.type
_entity.pdbx_description
1 polymer ?
#
loop_
_entity_poly.entity_id
_entity_poly.type
_entity_poly.pdbx_seq_one_letter_code
_entity_poly.pdbx_strand_id
1 'polypeptide(L)'
;IFMKKPFYFLLTKSIGAYINLLSFIFPAKAIQMAHGYFSEPRKGKFTIDKLPKTLKEAISETIIHNDDIIQTYIWKGNENVVLLIHGWESNSSRWKKMLPYLKKSGCTIVAIDGPAQGLSTGKEFTVPKYAEFIDIVAQKYQPNYIIGHSMGGKTSLYYQYKYQNPRVQKMIILGAPSDFTIILNNFTRMLSLNNKVRKTLKNKY
;
A
#
# COMPACT_ATOMS: atom_id res chain seq x y z
N ILE A 1 10.87 -1.05 18.74
CA ILE A 1 12.31 -1.13 19.01
C ILE A 1 13.02 -0.58 17.79
N PHE A 2 13.61 0.62 17.90
CA PHE A 2 14.46 1.17 16.83
C PHE A 2 15.76 0.37 16.82
N MET A 3 15.93 -0.50 15.83
CA MET A 3 17.22 -1.19 15.62
C MET A 3 18.30 -0.13 15.37
N LYS A 4 19.45 -0.27 16.06
CA LYS A 4 20.60 0.62 15.83
C LYS A 4 21.00 0.56 14.34
N LYS A 5 21.26 1.71 13.71
CA LYS A 5 21.62 1.82 12.28
C LYS A 5 22.65 0.77 11.79
N PRO A 6 23.73 0.45 12.54
CA PRO A 6 24.70 -0.56 12.11
C PRO A 6 24.12 -1.99 12.08
N PHE A 7 23.25 -2.35 13.01
CA PHE A 7 22.60 -3.67 13.02
C PHE A 7 21.65 -3.84 11.82
N TYR A 8 20.86 -2.80 11.50
CA TYR A 8 19.99 -2.83 10.32
C TYR A 8 20.80 -2.97 9.02
N PHE A 9 21.90 -2.24 8.91
CA PHE A 9 22.83 -2.35 7.77
C PHE A 9 23.38 -3.76 7.63
N LEU A 10 23.92 -4.33 8.69
CA LEU A 10 24.46 -5.68 8.68
C LEU A 10 23.41 -6.72 8.28
N LEU A 11 22.21 -6.64 8.88
CA LEU A 11 21.10 -7.53 8.57
C LEU A 11 20.69 -7.47 7.10
N THR A 12 20.55 -6.27 6.53
CA THR A 12 20.16 -6.11 5.11
C THR A 12 21.23 -6.66 4.17
N LYS A 13 22.52 -6.46 4.48
CA LYS A 13 23.62 -7.00 3.68
C LYS A 13 23.74 -8.52 3.78
N SER A 14 23.51 -9.09 4.96
CA SER A 14 23.50 -10.56 5.14
C SER A 14 22.36 -11.22 4.36
N ILE A 15 21.15 -10.63 4.39
CA ILE A 15 20.02 -11.11 3.58
C ILE A 15 20.36 -11.04 2.09
N GLY A 16 20.92 -9.92 1.64
CA GLY A 16 21.30 -9.76 0.23
C GLY A 16 22.40 -10.74 -0.20
N ALA A 17 23.42 -10.97 0.65
CA ALA A 17 24.47 -11.96 0.38
C ALA A 17 23.88 -13.37 0.26
N TYR A 18 22.98 -13.75 1.15
CA TYR A 18 22.29 -15.04 1.09
C TYR A 18 21.46 -15.19 -0.19
N ILE A 19 20.68 -14.18 -0.57
CA ILE A 19 19.89 -14.18 -1.83
C ILE A 19 20.84 -14.31 -3.04
N ASN A 20 21.95 -13.59 -3.05
CA ASN A 20 22.94 -13.67 -4.13
C ASN A 20 23.54 -15.07 -4.25
N LEU A 21 23.97 -15.68 -3.13
CA LEU A 21 24.46 -17.06 -3.13
C LEU A 21 23.40 -18.02 -3.64
N LEU A 22 22.18 -17.92 -3.12
CA LEU A 22 21.06 -18.75 -3.51
C LEU A 22 20.74 -18.63 -5.01
N SER A 23 20.99 -17.45 -5.63
CA SER A 23 20.71 -17.22 -7.05
C SER A 23 21.58 -18.04 -8.00
N PHE A 24 22.72 -18.59 -7.54
CA PHE A 24 23.57 -19.48 -8.31
C PHE A 24 23.11 -20.93 -8.21
N ILE A 25 22.57 -21.34 -7.05
CA ILE A 25 22.21 -22.74 -6.76
C ILE A 25 20.71 -22.97 -7.07
N PHE A 26 19.84 -22.08 -6.58
CA PHE A 26 18.38 -22.15 -6.72
C PHE A 26 17.79 -20.82 -7.19
N PRO A 27 17.96 -20.45 -8.48
CA PRO A 27 17.57 -19.13 -8.99
C PRO A 27 16.11 -18.76 -8.72
N ALA A 28 15.18 -19.68 -8.94
CA ALA A 28 13.74 -19.44 -8.72
C ALA A 28 13.45 -19.07 -7.24
N LYS A 29 14.04 -19.80 -6.30
CA LYS A 29 13.89 -19.55 -4.85
C LYS A 29 14.50 -18.20 -4.44
N ALA A 30 15.65 -17.82 -5.02
CA ALA A 30 16.27 -16.53 -4.77
C ALA A 30 15.36 -15.37 -5.23
N ILE A 31 14.74 -15.49 -6.40
CA ILE A 31 13.81 -14.48 -6.93
C ILE A 31 12.54 -14.42 -6.09
N GLN A 32 11.97 -15.56 -5.71
CA GLN A 32 10.80 -15.63 -4.83
C GLN A 32 11.09 -14.95 -3.49
N MET A 33 12.25 -15.21 -2.90
CA MET A 33 12.67 -14.60 -1.64
C MET A 33 12.86 -13.07 -1.78
N ALA A 34 13.56 -12.63 -2.82
CA ALA A 34 13.75 -11.21 -3.10
C ALA A 34 12.42 -10.49 -3.34
N HIS A 35 11.48 -11.12 -4.07
CA HIS A 35 10.13 -10.62 -4.28
C HIS A 35 9.37 -10.50 -2.96
N GLY A 36 9.37 -11.52 -2.11
CA GLY A 36 8.72 -11.46 -0.80
C GLY A 36 9.27 -10.30 0.06
N TYR A 37 10.60 -10.11 0.10
CA TYR A 37 11.18 -8.96 0.80
C TYR A 37 10.77 -7.62 0.22
N PHE A 38 10.42 -7.56 -1.05
CA PHE A 38 9.98 -6.34 -1.74
C PHE A 38 8.49 -6.08 -1.60
N SER A 39 7.64 -7.12 -1.64
CA SER A 39 6.19 -7.01 -1.71
C SER A 39 5.45 -7.25 -0.39
N GLU A 40 6.11 -7.86 0.62
CA GLU A 40 5.48 -8.14 1.92
C GLU A 40 5.74 -7.00 2.92
N PRO A 41 4.71 -6.23 3.34
CA PRO A 41 4.87 -5.18 4.34
C PRO A 41 5.21 -5.76 5.72
N ARG A 42 6.17 -5.14 6.41
CA ARG A 42 6.58 -5.53 7.77
C ARG A 42 5.96 -4.64 8.84
N LYS A 43 5.33 -3.54 8.40
CA LYS A 43 4.67 -2.55 9.26
C LYS A 43 3.29 -2.23 8.68
N GLY A 44 2.54 -1.42 9.39
CA GLY A 44 1.24 -0.95 8.91
C GLY A 44 0.05 -1.83 9.31
N LYS A 45 0.27 -3.03 9.87
CA LYS A 45 -0.81 -3.87 10.43
C LYS A 45 -1.34 -3.31 11.75
N PHE A 46 -2.62 -3.52 11.98
CA PHE A 46 -3.28 -3.33 13.26
C PHE A 46 -3.82 -4.65 13.81
N THR A 47 -4.07 -4.62 15.12
CA THR A 47 -5.02 -5.51 15.79
C THR A 47 -6.21 -4.66 16.28
N ILE A 48 -7.38 -5.24 16.38
CA ILE A 48 -8.62 -4.52 16.71
C ILE A 48 -8.50 -3.76 18.04
N ASP A 49 -7.84 -4.36 19.03
CA ASP A 49 -7.58 -3.77 20.34
C ASP A 49 -6.69 -2.51 20.27
N LYS A 50 -5.80 -2.42 19.27
CA LYS A 50 -4.82 -1.33 19.09
C LYS A 50 -5.22 -0.30 18.04
N LEU A 51 -6.48 -0.28 17.61
CA LEU A 51 -6.94 0.74 16.68
C LEU A 51 -6.79 2.15 17.27
N PRO A 52 -6.21 3.09 16.52
CA PRO A 52 -6.15 4.51 16.92
C PRO A 52 -7.53 5.10 17.13
N LYS A 53 -7.64 6.05 18.09
CA LYS A 53 -8.90 6.75 18.42
C LYS A 53 -9.61 7.29 17.16
N THR A 54 -8.88 7.90 16.25
CA THR A 54 -9.42 8.45 14.99
C THR A 54 -10.17 7.40 14.16
N LEU A 55 -9.71 6.16 14.13
CA LEU A 55 -10.37 5.06 13.39
C LEU A 55 -11.52 4.45 14.20
N LYS A 56 -11.43 4.45 15.54
CA LYS A 56 -12.53 4.04 16.42
C LYS A 56 -13.74 4.96 16.34
N GLU A 57 -13.53 6.23 15.99
CA GLU A 57 -14.59 7.24 15.78
C GLU A 57 -15.29 7.12 14.41
N ALA A 58 -14.75 6.35 13.50
CA ALA A 58 -15.35 6.09 12.20
C ALA A 58 -16.34 4.93 12.26
N ILE A 59 -17.27 4.90 11.32
CA ILE A 59 -18.01 3.67 11.02
C ILE A 59 -17.02 2.73 10.35
N SER A 60 -16.75 1.60 11.01
CA SER A 60 -15.84 0.57 10.50
C SER A 60 -16.64 -0.45 9.72
N GLU A 61 -16.26 -0.69 8.48
CA GLU A 61 -16.96 -1.64 7.61
C GLU A 61 -15.98 -2.56 6.89
N THR A 62 -16.35 -3.83 6.86
CA THR A 62 -15.57 -4.89 6.22
C THR A 62 -16.27 -5.31 4.93
N ILE A 63 -15.52 -5.34 3.82
CA ILE A 63 -15.98 -5.87 2.54
C ILE A 63 -15.23 -7.18 2.30
N ILE A 64 -15.99 -8.26 2.08
CA ILE A 64 -15.42 -9.58 1.73
C ILE A 64 -15.46 -9.70 0.21
N HIS A 65 -14.31 -9.99 -0.38
CA HIS A 65 -14.19 -10.25 -1.81
C HIS A 65 -13.25 -11.43 -2.05
N ASN A 66 -13.82 -12.54 -2.53
CA ASN A 66 -13.14 -13.84 -2.57
C ASN A 66 -12.59 -14.21 -1.18
N ASP A 67 -11.28 -14.48 -1.08
CA ASP A 67 -10.59 -14.79 0.17
C ASP A 67 -10.05 -13.55 0.89
N ASP A 68 -10.28 -12.36 0.35
CA ASP A 68 -9.77 -11.11 0.91
C ASP A 68 -10.82 -10.39 1.77
N ILE A 69 -10.35 -9.84 2.87
CA ILE A 69 -11.08 -8.90 3.72
C ILE A 69 -10.51 -7.50 3.46
N ILE A 70 -11.37 -6.59 3.02
CA ILE A 70 -11.03 -5.19 2.78
C ILE A 70 -11.66 -4.34 3.87
N GLN A 71 -10.83 -3.69 4.68
CA GLN A 71 -11.29 -2.83 5.75
C GLN A 71 -11.43 -1.39 5.28
N THR A 72 -12.58 -0.79 5.60
CA THR A 72 -12.88 0.62 5.34
C THR A 72 -13.32 1.34 6.61
N TYR A 73 -13.13 2.67 6.62
CA TYR A 73 -13.51 3.57 7.70
C TYR A 73 -14.24 4.77 7.10
N ILE A 74 -15.47 5.04 7.59
CA ILE A 74 -16.35 6.01 7.02
C ILE A 74 -16.66 7.12 8.05
N TRP A 75 -16.48 8.36 7.65
CA TRP A 75 -16.99 9.55 8.33
C TRP A 75 -18.07 10.15 7.45
N LYS A 76 -19.33 10.01 7.90
CA LYS A 76 -20.51 10.47 7.14
C LYS A 76 -20.50 11.97 6.92
N GLY A 77 -20.89 12.40 5.76
CA GLY A 77 -21.13 13.78 5.31
C GLY A 77 -22.27 13.82 4.30
N ASN A 78 -22.15 14.67 3.29
CA ASN A 78 -23.10 14.74 2.17
C ASN A 78 -22.88 13.63 1.13
N GLU A 79 -23.57 13.71 -0.02
CA GLU A 79 -23.49 12.73 -1.11
C GLU A 79 -22.16 12.70 -1.86
N ASN A 80 -21.32 13.73 -1.72
CA ASN A 80 -19.99 13.73 -2.32
C ASN A 80 -19.03 12.90 -1.48
N VAL A 81 -18.34 11.96 -2.12
CA VAL A 81 -17.46 11.00 -1.44
C VAL A 81 -16.00 11.25 -1.80
N VAL A 82 -15.16 11.33 -0.76
CA VAL A 82 -13.70 11.40 -0.87
C VAL A 82 -13.12 10.06 -0.43
N LEU A 83 -12.45 9.34 -1.32
CA LEU A 83 -11.73 8.09 -1.02
C LEU A 83 -10.27 8.37 -0.72
N LEU A 84 -9.78 7.90 0.43
CA LEU A 84 -8.43 8.10 0.94
C LEU A 84 -7.61 6.82 0.82
N ILE A 85 -6.50 6.87 0.09
CA ILE A 85 -5.66 5.72 -0.27
C ILE A 85 -4.24 5.93 0.27
N HIS A 86 -3.87 5.16 1.31
CA HIS A 86 -2.55 5.25 1.94
C HIS A 86 -1.45 4.54 1.16
N GLY A 87 -0.19 4.73 1.55
CA GLY A 87 0.97 4.12 0.89
C GLY A 87 1.51 2.87 1.58
N TRP A 88 2.70 2.48 1.16
CA TRP A 88 3.46 1.34 1.67
C TRP A 88 3.74 1.43 3.18
N GLU A 89 3.68 0.28 3.87
CA GLU A 89 3.91 0.14 5.32
C GLU A 89 3.15 1.19 6.17
N SER A 90 1.91 1.49 5.75
CA SER A 90 1.02 2.45 6.36
C SER A 90 -0.39 1.87 6.54
N ASN A 91 -1.37 2.67 6.87
CA ASN A 91 -2.78 2.30 7.04
C ASN A 91 -3.66 3.55 7.09
N SER A 92 -4.96 3.39 7.24
CA SER A 92 -5.94 4.49 7.25
C SER A 92 -5.71 5.54 8.34
N SER A 93 -5.00 5.23 9.44
CA SER A 93 -4.68 6.23 10.49
C SER A 93 -3.75 7.34 10.03
N ARG A 94 -3.09 7.16 8.89
CA ARG A 94 -2.26 8.20 8.27
C ARG A 94 -3.00 9.50 8.09
N TRP A 95 -4.29 9.44 7.83
CA TRP A 95 -5.13 10.58 7.52
C TRP A 95 -5.53 11.42 8.73
N LYS A 96 -5.13 11.01 9.95
CA LYS A 96 -5.46 11.68 11.22
C LYS A 96 -5.30 13.21 11.17
N LYS A 97 -4.19 13.71 10.60
CA LYS A 97 -3.93 15.15 10.52
C LYS A 97 -4.77 15.86 9.45
N MET A 98 -5.18 15.17 8.39
CA MET A 98 -5.95 15.73 7.28
C MET A 98 -7.47 15.68 7.54
N LEU A 99 -7.94 14.69 8.29
CA LEU A 99 -9.37 14.47 8.56
C LEU A 99 -10.11 15.70 9.10
N PRO A 100 -9.55 16.50 10.04
CA PRO A 100 -10.26 17.70 10.53
C PRO A 100 -10.55 18.73 9.43
N TYR A 101 -9.66 18.81 8.43
CA TYR A 101 -9.84 19.72 7.29
C TYR A 101 -10.79 19.14 6.26
N LEU A 102 -10.70 17.83 5.97
CA LEU A 102 -11.60 17.15 5.05
C LEU A 102 -13.05 17.16 5.57
N LYS A 103 -13.26 16.96 6.87
CA LYS A 103 -14.60 17.04 7.48
C LYS A 103 -15.26 18.42 7.28
N LYS A 104 -14.48 19.51 7.19
CA LYS A 104 -15.01 20.87 6.91
C LYS A 104 -15.57 21.01 5.50
N SER A 105 -15.21 20.16 4.55
CA SER A 105 -15.78 20.17 3.20
C SER A 105 -17.24 19.67 3.17
N GLY A 106 -17.71 19.04 4.25
CA GLY A 106 -19.03 18.41 4.31
C GLY A 106 -19.13 17.08 3.58
N CYS A 107 -18.10 16.65 2.85
CA CYS A 107 -18.11 15.39 2.10
C CYS A 107 -18.11 14.17 3.03
N THR A 108 -18.70 13.08 2.57
CA THR A 108 -18.46 11.75 3.15
C THR A 108 -17.02 11.32 2.86
N ILE A 109 -16.30 10.90 3.88
CA ILE A 109 -14.90 10.48 3.76
C ILE A 109 -14.84 8.98 3.97
N VAL A 110 -14.20 8.27 3.05
CA VAL A 110 -13.95 6.82 3.13
C VAL A 110 -12.44 6.60 3.08
N ALA A 111 -11.88 5.92 4.07
CA ALA A 111 -10.49 5.49 4.03
C ALA A 111 -10.43 3.96 3.92
N ILE A 112 -9.52 3.45 3.10
CA ILE A 112 -9.32 2.03 2.86
C ILE A 112 -7.97 1.59 3.43
N ASP A 113 -7.93 0.46 4.13
CA ASP A 113 -6.69 -0.24 4.41
C ASP A 113 -6.29 -1.10 3.21
N GLY A 114 -5.06 -0.89 2.72
CA GLY A 114 -4.53 -1.62 1.57
C GLY A 114 -4.22 -3.09 1.87
N PRO A 115 -3.95 -3.91 0.84
CA PRO A 115 -3.61 -5.33 1.00
C PRO A 115 -2.45 -5.52 1.98
N ALA A 116 -2.57 -6.52 2.85
CA ALA A 116 -1.57 -6.86 3.87
C ALA A 116 -1.30 -5.76 4.91
N GLN A 117 -2.13 -4.72 5.01
CA GLN A 117 -1.93 -3.58 5.92
C GLN A 117 -3.23 -3.22 6.65
N GLY A 118 -3.13 -2.44 7.75
CA GLY A 118 -4.25 -2.14 8.61
C GLY A 118 -4.94 -3.39 9.14
N LEU A 119 -6.25 -3.48 8.96
CA LEU A 119 -7.05 -4.68 9.24
C LEU A 119 -7.41 -5.48 7.97
N SER A 120 -7.01 -5.01 6.79
CA SER A 120 -7.20 -5.77 5.55
C SER A 120 -6.32 -7.02 5.51
N THR A 121 -6.81 -8.10 4.87
CA THR A 121 -6.07 -9.35 4.71
C THR A 121 -5.03 -9.26 3.59
N GLY A 122 -4.38 -10.38 3.34
CA GLY A 122 -3.34 -10.55 2.33
C GLY A 122 -1.96 -10.69 2.94
N LYS A 123 -1.01 -11.08 2.09
CA LYS A 123 0.41 -11.25 2.42
C LYS A 123 1.26 -10.21 1.71
N GLU A 124 0.87 -9.88 0.48
CA GLU A 124 1.61 -8.98 -0.39
C GLU A 124 0.84 -7.69 -0.66
N PHE A 125 1.59 -6.59 -0.77
CA PHE A 125 1.11 -5.33 -1.28
C PHE A 125 1.69 -5.13 -2.68
N THR A 126 0.84 -5.13 -3.69
CA THR A 126 1.20 -4.79 -5.07
C THR A 126 0.25 -3.73 -5.61
N VAL A 127 0.71 -2.92 -6.56
CA VAL A 127 -0.12 -1.89 -7.19
C VAL A 127 -1.38 -2.49 -7.85
N PRO A 128 -1.29 -3.60 -8.63
CA PRO A 128 -2.47 -4.23 -9.21
C PRO A 128 -3.48 -4.74 -8.17
N LYS A 129 -3.00 -5.39 -7.09
CA LYS A 129 -3.88 -5.91 -6.03
C LYS A 129 -4.55 -4.79 -5.25
N TYR A 130 -3.83 -3.73 -4.94
CA TYR A 130 -4.43 -2.58 -4.27
C TYR A 130 -5.42 -1.83 -5.17
N ALA A 131 -5.17 -1.75 -6.48
CA ALA A 131 -6.12 -1.17 -7.42
C ALA A 131 -7.43 -1.99 -7.51
N GLU A 132 -7.36 -3.32 -7.39
CA GLU A 132 -8.53 -4.20 -7.26
C GLU A 132 -9.34 -3.86 -5.98
N PHE A 133 -8.67 -3.70 -4.83
CA PHE A 133 -9.33 -3.28 -3.59
C PHE A 133 -10.00 -1.91 -3.74
N ILE A 134 -9.31 -0.97 -4.40
CA ILE A 134 -9.87 0.37 -4.69
C ILE A 134 -11.12 0.24 -5.55
N ASP A 135 -11.11 -0.62 -6.58
CA ASP A 135 -12.26 -0.80 -7.47
C ASP A 135 -13.48 -1.33 -6.72
N ILE A 136 -13.30 -2.36 -5.89
CA ILE A 136 -14.36 -2.94 -5.06
C ILE A 136 -14.96 -1.88 -4.13
N VAL A 137 -14.11 -1.09 -3.47
CA VAL A 137 -14.54 -0.01 -2.58
C VAL A 137 -15.22 1.12 -3.37
N ALA A 138 -14.71 1.45 -4.55
CA ALA A 138 -15.28 2.47 -5.41
C ALA A 138 -16.65 2.07 -5.99
N GLN A 139 -16.85 0.81 -6.32
CA GLN A 139 -18.17 0.29 -6.72
C GLN A 139 -19.21 0.45 -5.59
N LYS A 140 -18.80 0.28 -4.34
CA LYS A 140 -19.71 0.40 -3.20
C LYS A 140 -19.99 1.86 -2.82
N TYR A 141 -18.96 2.69 -2.70
CA TYR A 141 -19.09 4.04 -2.16
C TYR A 141 -19.17 5.15 -3.23
N GLN A 142 -18.94 4.84 -4.51
CA GLN A 142 -19.07 5.73 -5.64
C GLN A 142 -18.32 7.07 -5.47
N PRO A 143 -16.98 7.07 -5.24
CA PRO A 143 -16.24 8.28 -4.90
C PRO A 143 -16.20 9.28 -6.06
N ASN A 144 -16.41 10.56 -5.71
CA ASN A 144 -16.22 11.70 -6.61
C ASN A 144 -14.76 12.17 -6.63
N TYR A 145 -14.07 11.98 -5.50
CA TYR A 145 -12.69 12.43 -5.32
C TYR A 145 -11.84 11.33 -4.73
N ILE A 146 -10.57 11.25 -5.18
CA ILE A 146 -9.57 10.34 -4.62
C ILE A 146 -8.39 11.15 -4.11
N ILE A 147 -7.92 10.86 -2.89
CA ILE A 147 -6.66 11.39 -2.35
C ILE A 147 -5.73 10.21 -2.07
N GLY A 148 -4.67 10.09 -2.86
CA GLY A 148 -3.68 9.03 -2.74
C GLY A 148 -2.34 9.55 -2.23
N HIS A 149 -1.73 8.85 -1.27
CA HIS A 149 -0.42 9.20 -0.75
C HIS A 149 0.65 8.16 -1.11
N SER A 150 1.80 8.60 -1.61
CA SER A 150 2.96 7.74 -1.92
C SER A 150 2.55 6.59 -2.85
N MET A 151 2.77 5.32 -2.48
CA MET A 151 2.31 4.16 -3.25
C MET A 151 0.79 4.13 -3.46
N GLY A 152 0.00 4.64 -2.51
CA GLY A 152 -1.44 4.80 -2.70
C GLY A 152 -1.78 5.80 -3.80
N GLY A 153 -0.99 6.86 -3.95
CA GLY A 153 -1.11 7.80 -5.08
C GLY A 153 -0.77 7.12 -6.42
N LYS A 154 0.30 6.35 -6.47
CA LYS A 154 0.66 5.55 -7.66
C LYS A 154 -0.45 4.56 -8.01
N THR A 155 -1.00 3.89 -7.00
CA THR A 155 -2.10 2.93 -7.20
C THR A 155 -3.38 3.61 -7.66
N SER A 156 -3.68 4.83 -7.17
CA SER A 156 -4.85 5.60 -7.62
C SER A 156 -4.76 5.93 -9.11
N LEU A 157 -3.58 6.32 -9.60
CA LEU A 157 -3.35 6.56 -11.04
C LEU A 157 -3.52 5.28 -11.85
N TYR A 158 -2.95 4.16 -11.38
CA TYR A 158 -3.11 2.86 -12.04
C TYR A 158 -4.56 2.37 -12.00
N TYR A 159 -5.27 2.57 -10.90
CA TYR A 159 -6.71 2.29 -10.79
C TYR A 159 -7.49 3.05 -11.87
N GLN A 160 -7.32 4.35 -11.99
CA GLN A 160 -8.05 5.14 -12.97
C GLN A 160 -7.67 4.77 -14.41
N TYR A 161 -6.40 4.47 -14.68
CA TYR A 161 -5.97 3.95 -15.99
C TYR A 161 -6.66 2.63 -16.34
N LYS A 162 -6.74 1.69 -15.38
CA LYS A 162 -7.26 0.33 -15.62
C LYS A 162 -8.78 0.28 -15.66
N TYR A 163 -9.45 0.93 -14.72
CA TYR A 163 -10.89 0.81 -14.52
C TYR A 163 -11.71 1.98 -15.09
N GLN A 164 -11.06 3.09 -15.41
CA GLN A 164 -11.67 4.28 -16.06
C GLN A 164 -12.98 4.72 -15.42
N ASN A 165 -13.01 4.77 -14.06
CA ASN A 165 -14.22 5.11 -13.33
C ASN A 165 -14.69 6.54 -13.63
N PRO A 166 -15.85 6.73 -14.32
CA PRO A 166 -16.32 8.04 -14.75
C PRO A 166 -16.84 8.91 -13.60
N ARG A 167 -17.10 8.31 -12.42
CA ARG A 167 -17.52 9.05 -11.23
C ARG A 167 -16.41 9.85 -10.60
N VAL A 168 -15.15 9.43 -10.78
CA VAL A 168 -13.99 10.11 -10.22
C VAL A 168 -13.71 11.40 -11.01
N GLN A 169 -14.11 12.52 -10.45
CA GLN A 169 -13.98 13.84 -11.06
C GLN A 169 -12.58 14.44 -10.88
N LYS A 170 -11.96 14.21 -9.70
CA LYS A 170 -10.64 14.74 -9.38
C LYS A 170 -9.84 13.78 -8.52
N MET A 171 -8.52 13.78 -8.75
CA MET A 171 -7.55 13.05 -7.91
C MET A 171 -6.49 14.00 -7.39
N ILE A 172 -6.14 13.84 -6.10
CA ILE A 172 -5.03 14.54 -5.45
C ILE A 172 -3.97 13.50 -5.13
N ILE A 173 -2.80 13.65 -5.73
CA ILE A 173 -1.68 12.71 -5.59
C ILE A 173 -0.58 13.37 -4.76
N LEU A 174 -0.34 12.83 -3.57
CA LEU A 174 0.59 13.37 -2.59
C LEU A 174 1.87 12.53 -2.53
N GLY A 175 2.99 13.07 -3.04
CA GLY A 175 4.31 12.45 -2.92
C GLY A 175 4.40 11.03 -3.52
N ALA A 176 3.67 10.77 -4.61
CA ALA A 176 3.77 9.50 -5.32
C ALA A 176 5.07 9.42 -6.13
N PRO A 177 5.72 8.24 -6.19
CA PRO A 177 6.88 8.05 -7.05
C PRO A 177 6.46 8.10 -8.53
N SER A 178 7.13 8.93 -9.31
CA SER A 178 6.92 9.03 -10.76
C SER A 178 7.31 7.75 -11.49
N ASP A 179 8.42 7.13 -11.07
CA ASP A 179 8.95 5.91 -11.65
C ASP A 179 9.13 4.80 -10.61
N PHE A 180 8.51 3.64 -10.86
CA PHE A 180 8.63 2.46 -10.01
C PHE A 180 10.06 1.89 -10.00
N THR A 181 10.81 2.10 -11.09
CA THR A 181 12.20 1.67 -11.22
C THR A 181 13.09 2.28 -10.13
N ILE A 182 12.80 3.51 -9.68
CA ILE A 182 13.55 4.16 -8.60
C ILE A 182 13.40 3.37 -7.30
N ILE A 183 12.17 2.94 -6.98
CA ILE A 183 11.88 2.16 -5.76
C ILE A 183 12.62 0.83 -5.81
N LEU A 184 12.51 0.13 -6.93
CA LEU A 184 13.14 -1.17 -7.14
C LEU A 184 14.67 -1.06 -7.09
N ASN A 185 15.26 -0.03 -7.71
CA ASN A 185 16.69 0.21 -7.66
C ASN A 185 17.17 0.50 -6.22
N ASN A 186 16.45 1.31 -5.46
CA ASN A 186 16.77 1.59 -4.06
C ASN A 186 16.71 0.31 -3.21
N PHE A 187 15.68 -0.51 -3.40
CA PHE A 187 15.56 -1.80 -2.72
C PHE A 187 16.72 -2.74 -3.06
N THR A 188 17.02 -2.93 -4.34
CA THR A 188 18.09 -3.84 -4.78
C THR A 188 19.48 -3.35 -4.34
N ARG A 189 19.69 -2.03 -4.26
CA ARG A 189 20.92 -1.41 -3.73
C ARG A 189 21.04 -1.59 -2.22
N MET A 190 19.94 -1.43 -1.48
CA MET A 190 19.89 -1.63 -0.03
C MET A 190 20.36 -3.03 0.34
N LEU A 191 19.89 -4.05 -0.36
CA LEU A 191 20.28 -5.45 -0.18
C LEU A 191 21.58 -5.84 -0.90
N SER A 192 22.17 -4.98 -1.72
CA SER A 192 23.32 -5.31 -2.60
C SER A 192 23.08 -6.53 -3.49
N LEU A 193 21.88 -6.63 -4.08
CA LEU A 193 21.54 -7.74 -4.95
C LEU A 193 22.37 -7.71 -6.24
N ASN A 194 22.79 -8.89 -6.72
CA ASN A 194 23.55 -9.05 -7.96
C ASN A 194 22.71 -8.71 -9.21
N ASN A 195 23.37 -8.53 -10.34
CA ASN A 195 22.71 -8.12 -11.59
C ASN A 195 21.69 -9.14 -12.10
N LYS A 196 21.90 -10.43 -11.88
CA LYS A 196 20.96 -11.49 -12.26
C LYS A 196 19.63 -11.33 -11.54
N VAL A 197 19.65 -11.20 -10.21
CA VAL A 197 18.45 -11.00 -9.38
C VAL A 197 17.78 -9.66 -9.72
N ARG A 198 18.56 -8.59 -9.85
CA ARG A 198 18.06 -7.25 -10.20
C ARG A 198 17.32 -7.25 -11.54
N LYS A 199 17.90 -7.82 -12.60
CA LYS A 199 17.29 -7.88 -13.94
C LYS A 199 16.00 -8.68 -13.91
N THR A 200 15.99 -9.84 -13.23
CA THR A 200 14.78 -10.68 -13.14
C THR A 200 13.66 -9.99 -12.35
N LEU A 201 13.98 -9.29 -11.25
CA LEU A 201 12.98 -8.50 -10.53
C LEU A 201 12.43 -7.35 -11.40
N LYS A 202 13.27 -6.66 -12.17
CA LYS A 202 12.80 -5.61 -13.09
C LYS A 202 11.80 -6.11 -14.13
N ASN A 203 12.01 -7.32 -14.64
CA ASN A 203 11.12 -7.89 -15.64
C ASN A 203 9.78 -8.39 -15.05
N LYS A 204 9.68 -8.48 -13.74
CA LYS A 204 8.45 -8.87 -13.03
C LYS A 204 7.52 -7.68 -12.75
N TYR A 205 8.06 -6.47 -12.72
CA TYR A 205 7.35 -5.21 -12.39
C TYR A 205 7.38 -4.22 -13.55
#